data_1d90add69c9959ad752679b9cb10a6ca
#
_entry.id   1d90add69c9959ad752679b9cb10a6ca
#
_cell.length_a   1.000
_cell.length_b   1.000
_cell.length_c   1.000
_cell.angle_alpha   90.00
_cell.angle_beta   90.00
_cell.angle_gamma   90.00
#
_symmetry.space_group_name_H-M   'P 1'
#
loop_
_entity.id
_entity.type
_entity.pdbx_description
1 polymer ?
#
loop_
_entity_poly.entity_id
_entity_poly.type
_entity_poly.pdbx_seq_one_letter_code
_entity_poly.pdbx_strand_id
1 'polypeptide(L)'
;MEKEILTTAEAAKILGVSVRTAQLLIEGGSIASWKTPGGHRRVYRRDVLAVISGPGQTPIFASARVIVIARPERIADYEAVLAKVRNCVVESYTDIYAALLAIGSRLPAAVVIEAEQSGTSGLAVLESLHADAALGRTRILIVGHSAADRPIGAVGLDTGMTQFIDGLPALPEAIEVAIRGAVEHPAPFETPPSFPFPDNESQRLLALERSGLVGTPPEDSFDRLTWLAARSLDAPFALMTLLTPTQQWFKSRYGLDMVETPRDWAFCNYTILEKGIMVAENLATDERFAENPAVSGELGFRFYAGCPVVDPDGFTLGSLCVIDTRPRTLDDTQKQILANLAALASDEIKLRATDRQLRWAIEHGTTKDRAAAAPAES
;
A
#
# COMPACT_ATOMS: atom_id res chain seq x y z
N MET A 1 -12.21 -20.30 29.57
CA MET A 1 -12.34 -21.10 28.35
C MET A 1 -12.21 -20.19 27.15
N GLU A 2 -11.21 -20.39 26.30
CA GLU A 2 -11.04 -19.61 25.09
C GLU A 2 -12.13 -19.98 24.09
N LYS A 3 -12.66 -18.94 23.44
CA LYS A 3 -13.78 -19.07 22.50
C LYS A 3 -13.33 -19.77 21.23
N GLU A 4 -13.92 -20.90 20.88
CA GLU A 4 -13.50 -21.77 19.77
C GLU A 4 -14.03 -21.28 18.40
N ILE A 5 -15.17 -20.58 18.41
CA ILE A 5 -15.80 -19.98 17.23
C ILE A 5 -15.73 -18.47 17.33
N LEU A 6 -15.16 -17.85 16.32
CA LEU A 6 -14.86 -16.41 16.30
C LEU A 6 -15.70 -15.69 15.24
N THR A 7 -15.99 -14.43 15.52
CA THR A 7 -16.45 -13.46 14.52
C THR A 7 -15.27 -12.96 13.69
N THR A 8 -15.54 -12.32 12.56
CA THR A 8 -14.50 -11.68 11.74
C THR A 8 -13.68 -10.64 12.54
N ALA A 9 -14.34 -9.91 13.45
CA ALA A 9 -13.65 -8.92 14.30
C ALA A 9 -12.74 -9.58 15.35
N GLU A 10 -13.16 -10.70 15.95
CA GLU A 10 -12.35 -11.46 16.89
C GLU A 10 -11.17 -12.16 16.18
N ALA A 11 -11.38 -12.66 14.96
CA ALA A 11 -10.32 -13.20 14.11
C ALA A 11 -9.30 -12.12 13.75
N ALA A 12 -9.75 -10.94 13.36
CA ALA A 12 -8.90 -9.78 13.07
C ALA A 12 -8.00 -9.43 14.27
N LYS A 13 -8.56 -9.45 15.48
CA LYS A 13 -7.82 -9.17 16.72
C LYS A 13 -6.72 -10.23 16.98
N ILE A 14 -7.01 -11.51 16.74
CA ILE A 14 -6.03 -12.60 16.91
C ILE A 14 -4.94 -12.54 15.86
N LEU A 15 -5.31 -12.28 14.59
CA LEU A 15 -4.38 -12.11 13.47
C LEU A 15 -3.55 -10.83 13.60
N GLY A 16 -4.02 -9.87 14.41
CA GLY A 16 -3.42 -8.55 14.55
C GLY A 16 -3.56 -7.68 13.30
N VAL A 17 -4.66 -7.86 12.55
CA VAL A 17 -4.97 -7.11 11.32
C VAL A 17 -6.27 -6.34 11.43
N SER A 18 -6.57 -5.48 10.45
CA SER A 18 -7.86 -4.80 10.38
C SER A 18 -9.01 -5.80 10.17
N VAL A 19 -10.23 -5.44 10.61
CA VAL A 19 -11.43 -6.27 10.38
C VAL A 19 -11.65 -6.49 8.88
N ARG A 20 -11.35 -5.51 8.05
CA ARG A 20 -11.44 -5.60 6.60
C ARG A 20 -10.42 -6.59 6.03
N THR A 21 -9.19 -6.57 6.52
CA THR A 21 -8.13 -7.53 6.11
C THR A 21 -8.52 -8.95 6.51
N ALA A 22 -9.01 -9.16 7.75
CA ALA A 22 -9.51 -10.46 8.18
C ALA A 22 -10.71 -10.91 7.33
N GLN A 23 -11.58 -10.00 6.93
CA GLN A 23 -12.70 -10.28 6.03
C GLN A 23 -12.22 -10.76 4.66
N LEU A 24 -11.21 -10.11 4.09
CA LEU A 24 -10.61 -10.51 2.81
C LEU A 24 -9.94 -11.90 2.89
N LEU A 25 -9.22 -12.19 3.97
CA LEU A 25 -8.61 -13.52 4.21
C LEU A 25 -9.67 -14.62 4.30
N ILE A 26 -10.80 -14.31 4.92
CA ILE A 26 -11.93 -15.23 5.06
C ILE A 26 -12.68 -15.39 3.72
N GLU A 27 -12.89 -14.31 3.00
CA GLU A 27 -13.58 -14.30 1.69
C GLU A 27 -12.70 -14.90 0.59
N GLY A 28 -11.40 -14.70 0.66
CA GLY A 28 -10.41 -15.32 -0.22
C GLY A 28 -10.10 -16.78 0.07
N GLY A 29 -10.77 -17.40 1.09
CA GLY A 29 -10.59 -18.80 1.42
C GLY A 29 -9.31 -19.16 2.18
N SER A 30 -8.49 -18.17 2.55
CA SER A 30 -7.28 -18.40 3.37
C SER A 30 -7.63 -18.85 4.79
N ILE A 31 -8.85 -18.55 5.26
CA ILE A 31 -9.40 -18.99 6.51
C ILE A 31 -10.77 -19.63 6.23
N ALA A 32 -10.93 -20.90 6.55
CA ALA A 32 -12.19 -21.60 6.39
C ALA A 32 -13.31 -20.93 7.21
N SER A 33 -14.44 -20.64 6.57
CA SER A 33 -15.54 -19.93 7.19
C SER A 33 -16.90 -20.47 6.78
N TRP A 34 -17.92 -20.22 7.61
CA TRP A 34 -19.31 -20.51 7.27
C TRP A 34 -20.21 -19.34 7.68
N LYS A 35 -21.40 -19.28 7.10
CA LYS A 35 -22.43 -18.31 7.47
C LYS A 35 -23.43 -18.95 8.44
N THR A 36 -23.79 -18.22 9.48
CA THR A 36 -24.93 -18.60 10.34
C THR A 36 -26.25 -18.35 9.61
N PRO A 37 -27.39 -18.92 10.08
CA PRO A 37 -28.72 -18.64 9.51
C PRO A 37 -29.05 -17.14 9.43
N GLY A 38 -28.47 -16.31 10.33
CA GLY A 38 -28.58 -14.83 10.29
C GLY A 38 -27.59 -14.14 9.36
N GLY A 39 -26.89 -14.87 8.49
CA GLY A 39 -25.98 -14.29 7.49
C GLY A 39 -24.59 -13.88 8.02
N HIS A 40 -24.33 -14.03 9.32
CA HIS A 40 -23.05 -13.64 9.91
C HIS A 40 -21.96 -14.70 9.67
N ARG A 41 -20.79 -14.29 9.20
CA ARG A 41 -19.63 -15.19 9.03
C ARG A 41 -19.03 -15.59 10.37
N ARG A 42 -18.58 -16.85 10.44
CA ARG A 42 -17.87 -17.44 11.58
C ARG A 42 -16.66 -18.22 11.10
N VAL A 43 -15.62 -18.28 11.93
CA VAL A 43 -14.38 -19.02 11.69
C VAL A 43 -13.99 -19.79 12.94
N TYR A 44 -13.28 -20.90 12.79
CA TYR A 44 -12.71 -21.59 13.94
C TYR A 44 -11.40 -20.92 14.37
N ARG A 45 -11.20 -20.82 15.67
CA ARG A 45 -9.96 -20.28 16.25
C ARG A 45 -8.71 -21.02 15.75
N ARG A 46 -8.80 -22.36 15.63
CA ARG A 46 -7.70 -23.19 15.11
C ARG A 46 -7.30 -22.80 13.69
N ASP A 47 -8.25 -22.45 12.82
CA ASP A 47 -7.99 -22.09 11.44
C ASP A 47 -7.35 -20.69 11.35
N VAL A 48 -7.74 -19.79 12.27
CA VAL A 48 -7.10 -18.48 12.43
C VAL A 48 -5.66 -18.63 12.95
N LEU A 49 -5.44 -19.51 13.94
CA LEU A 49 -4.10 -19.76 14.48
C LEU A 49 -3.20 -20.52 13.49
N ALA A 50 -3.76 -21.38 12.64
CA ALA A 50 -3.01 -22.09 11.60
C ALA A 50 -2.38 -21.12 10.58
N VAL A 51 -3.02 -19.98 10.32
CA VAL A 51 -2.46 -18.90 9.49
C VAL A 51 -1.23 -18.26 10.15
N ILE A 52 -1.20 -18.23 11.49
CA ILE A 52 -0.08 -17.64 12.27
C ILE A 52 1.05 -18.66 12.47
N SER A 53 0.72 -19.96 12.61
CA SER A 53 1.62 -21.00 13.09
C SER A 53 2.15 -21.94 12.00
N GLY A 54 1.83 -21.70 10.73
CA GLY A 54 2.28 -22.55 9.62
C GLY A 54 3.81 -22.55 9.48
N PRO A 55 4.47 -23.72 9.39
CA PRO A 55 5.92 -23.76 9.27
C PRO A 55 6.37 -23.17 7.92
N GLY A 56 7.00 -22.03 7.95
CA GLY A 56 7.74 -21.44 6.82
C GLY A 56 6.94 -20.61 5.83
N GLN A 57 5.69 -20.26 6.12
CA GLN A 57 4.97 -19.24 5.36
C GLN A 57 4.77 -18.00 6.23
N THR A 58 5.62 -17.01 6.03
CA THR A 58 5.32 -15.62 6.40
C THR A 58 3.91 -15.31 5.86
N PRO A 59 2.98 -14.77 6.67
CA PRO A 59 1.70 -14.33 6.13
C PRO A 59 1.98 -13.22 5.11
N ILE A 60 1.88 -13.56 3.83
CA ILE A 60 1.95 -12.59 2.74
C ILE A 60 0.62 -11.82 2.79
N PHE A 61 0.56 -10.79 3.61
CA PHE A 61 -0.61 -9.92 3.79
C PHE A 61 -0.77 -8.87 2.68
N ALA A 62 0.10 -8.87 1.70
CA ALA A 62 -0.04 -8.03 0.53
C ALA A 62 -0.65 -8.85 -0.60
N SER A 63 -1.96 -8.92 -0.67
CA SER A 63 -2.60 -9.37 -1.90
C SER A 63 -2.36 -8.31 -2.97
N ALA A 64 -1.68 -8.72 -4.05
CA ALA A 64 -1.58 -7.89 -5.23
C ALA A 64 -3.00 -7.57 -5.74
N ARG A 65 -3.24 -6.35 -6.16
CA ARG A 65 -4.52 -5.98 -6.73
C ARG A 65 -4.50 -6.22 -8.24
N VAL A 66 -5.53 -6.88 -8.72
CA VAL A 66 -5.78 -7.12 -10.15
C VAL A 66 -7.11 -6.49 -10.51
N ILE A 67 -7.12 -5.59 -11.49
CA ILE A 67 -8.34 -5.00 -12.01
C ILE A 67 -8.68 -5.68 -13.32
N VAL A 68 -9.91 -6.17 -13.45
CA VAL A 68 -10.44 -6.83 -14.63
C VAL A 68 -11.46 -5.92 -15.30
N ILE A 69 -11.30 -5.69 -16.60
CA ILE A 69 -12.22 -4.94 -17.44
C ILE A 69 -12.75 -5.91 -18.49
N ALA A 70 -14.00 -6.32 -18.36
CA ALA A 70 -14.63 -7.28 -19.24
C ALA A 70 -16.13 -6.99 -19.42
N ARG A 71 -16.74 -7.62 -20.43
CA ARG A 71 -18.18 -7.54 -20.64
C ARG A 71 -18.95 -8.17 -19.48
N PRO A 72 -20.17 -7.69 -19.17
CA PRO A 72 -20.97 -8.19 -18.05
C PRO A 72 -21.13 -9.71 -18.06
N GLU A 73 -21.31 -10.31 -19.26
CA GLU A 73 -21.51 -11.75 -19.44
C GLU A 73 -20.26 -12.59 -19.15
N ARG A 74 -19.08 -11.95 -19.17
CA ARG A 74 -17.78 -12.61 -19.03
C ARG A 74 -17.15 -12.44 -17.66
N ILE A 75 -17.63 -11.49 -16.85
CA ILE A 75 -17.08 -11.20 -15.52
C ILE A 75 -16.97 -12.48 -14.68
N ALA A 76 -18.04 -13.29 -14.64
CA ALA A 76 -18.05 -14.51 -13.84
C ALA A 76 -16.97 -15.54 -14.29
N ASP A 77 -16.66 -15.61 -15.60
CA ASP A 77 -15.61 -16.48 -16.13
C ASP A 77 -14.22 -16.02 -15.66
N TYR A 78 -13.96 -14.70 -15.71
CA TYR A 78 -12.71 -14.12 -15.23
C TYR A 78 -12.54 -14.34 -13.72
N GLU A 79 -13.58 -14.08 -12.93
CA GLU A 79 -13.55 -14.28 -11.47
C GLU A 79 -13.32 -15.75 -11.12
N ALA A 80 -13.96 -16.70 -11.82
CA ALA A 80 -13.79 -18.12 -11.59
C ALA A 80 -12.37 -18.61 -11.89
N VAL A 81 -11.75 -18.07 -12.94
CA VAL A 81 -10.37 -18.41 -13.32
C VAL A 81 -9.37 -17.79 -12.35
N LEU A 82 -9.57 -16.52 -12.00
CA LEU A 82 -8.67 -15.78 -11.10
C LEU A 82 -8.84 -16.15 -9.62
N ALA A 83 -9.96 -16.78 -9.23
CA ALA A 83 -10.12 -17.33 -7.88
C ALA A 83 -9.08 -18.41 -7.55
N LYS A 84 -8.42 -18.98 -8.56
CA LYS A 84 -7.34 -19.98 -8.40
C LYS A 84 -5.98 -19.33 -8.12
N VAL A 85 -5.82 -18.06 -8.42
CA VAL A 85 -4.57 -17.32 -8.19
C VAL A 85 -4.48 -16.93 -6.72
N ARG A 86 -3.40 -17.33 -6.06
CA ARG A 86 -3.15 -17.01 -4.66
C ARG A 86 -2.59 -15.58 -4.55
N ASN A 87 -2.84 -14.96 -3.40
CA ASN A 87 -2.25 -13.65 -3.02
C ASN A 87 -2.64 -12.48 -3.95
N CYS A 88 -3.82 -12.52 -4.58
CA CYS A 88 -4.37 -11.37 -5.27
C CYS A 88 -5.82 -11.06 -4.86
N VAL A 89 -6.17 -9.79 -4.90
CA VAL A 89 -7.55 -9.30 -4.81
C VAL A 89 -7.97 -8.89 -6.21
N VAL A 90 -9.05 -9.49 -6.70
CA VAL A 90 -9.62 -9.19 -8.03
C VAL A 90 -10.78 -8.22 -7.86
N GLU A 91 -10.77 -7.15 -8.62
CA GLU A 91 -11.87 -6.20 -8.75
C GLU A 91 -12.29 -6.14 -10.21
N SER A 92 -13.56 -6.42 -10.48
CA SER A 92 -14.10 -6.52 -11.83
C SER A 92 -14.94 -5.30 -12.17
N TYR A 93 -14.76 -4.79 -13.37
CA TYR A 93 -15.44 -3.63 -13.91
C TYR A 93 -16.00 -3.94 -15.30
N THR A 94 -17.23 -3.51 -15.55
CA THR A 94 -17.88 -3.55 -16.86
C THR A 94 -17.82 -2.19 -17.58
N ASP A 95 -17.66 -1.14 -16.81
CA ASP A 95 -17.47 0.24 -17.30
C ASP A 95 -15.99 0.61 -17.26
N ILE A 96 -15.46 1.00 -18.42
CA ILE A 96 -14.04 1.32 -18.60
C ILE A 96 -13.63 2.57 -17.78
N TYR A 97 -14.53 3.54 -17.61
CA TYR A 97 -14.23 4.77 -16.88
C TYR A 97 -14.17 4.53 -15.37
N ALA A 98 -15.08 3.70 -14.85
CA ALA A 98 -15.04 3.25 -13.46
C ALA A 98 -13.76 2.46 -13.18
N ALA A 99 -13.34 1.62 -14.15
CA ALA A 99 -12.07 0.89 -14.05
C ALA A 99 -10.87 1.83 -14.07
N LEU A 100 -10.82 2.81 -14.96
CA LEU A 100 -9.72 3.78 -15.03
C LEU A 100 -9.59 4.59 -13.73
N LEU A 101 -10.72 4.99 -13.15
CA LEU A 101 -10.74 5.63 -11.84
C LEU A 101 -10.13 4.72 -10.75
N ALA A 102 -10.49 3.43 -10.75
CA ALA A 102 -9.94 2.46 -9.83
C ALA A 102 -8.44 2.21 -10.07
N ILE A 103 -8.00 2.13 -11.34
CA ILE A 103 -6.60 1.96 -11.71
C ILE A 103 -5.75 3.12 -11.21
N GLY A 104 -6.11 4.36 -11.54
CA GLY A 104 -5.36 5.55 -11.12
C GLY A 104 -5.32 5.72 -9.60
N SER A 105 -6.35 5.21 -8.91
CA SER A 105 -6.46 5.33 -7.46
C SER A 105 -5.71 4.25 -6.69
N ARG A 106 -5.69 3.04 -7.21
CA ARG A 106 -5.28 1.84 -6.46
C ARG A 106 -3.97 1.27 -6.96
N LEU A 107 -3.48 1.79 -8.10
CA LEU A 107 -2.22 1.39 -8.74
C LEU A 107 -2.04 -0.14 -8.70
N PRO A 108 -2.87 -0.90 -9.43
CA PRO A 108 -2.89 -2.36 -9.35
C PRO A 108 -1.58 -2.96 -9.86
N ALA A 109 -1.23 -4.17 -9.42
CA ALA A 109 -0.11 -4.93 -9.96
C ALA A 109 -0.36 -5.35 -11.42
N ALA A 110 -1.62 -5.65 -11.74
CA ALA A 110 -2.02 -5.99 -13.10
C ALA A 110 -3.41 -5.45 -13.45
N VAL A 111 -3.58 -5.07 -14.71
CA VAL A 111 -4.87 -4.74 -15.33
C VAL A 111 -5.13 -5.76 -16.42
N VAL A 112 -6.24 -6.45 -16.36
CA VAL A 112 -6.72 -7.42 -17.36
C VAL A 112 -7.79 -6.76 -18.18
N ILE A 113 -7.62 -6.74 -19.50
CA ILE A 113 -8.57 -6.13 -20.43
C ILE A 113 -9.01 -7.20 -21.45
N GLU A 114 -10.32 -7.40 -21.59
CA GLU A 114 -10.87 -8.24 -22.64
C GLU A 114 -10.68 -7.57 -24.02
N ALA A 115 -10.10 -8.27 -25.00
CA ALA A 115 -9.72 -7.70 -26.29
C ALA A 115 -10.91 -7.09 -27.06
N GLU A 116 -12.10 -7.66 -26.96
CA GLU A 116 -13.31 -7.15 -27.62
C GLU A 116 -13.84 -5.83 -26.99
N GLN A 117 -13.47 -5.55 -25.75
CA GLN A 117 -13.69 -4.24 -25.11
C GLN A 117 -12.71 -3.18 -25.62
N SER A 118 -11.65 -3.62 -26.30
CA SER A 118 -10.54 -2.78 -26.76
C SER A 118 -10.81 -2.07 -28.09
N GLY A 119 -12.05 -1.89 -28.53
CA GLY A 119 -12.37 -1.02 -29.68
C GLY A 119 -11.59 0.31 -29.64
N THR A 120 -11.85 1.26 -30.51
CA THR A 120 -11.14 2.57 -30.58
C THR A 120 -10.98 3.26 -29.22
N SER A 121 -11.92 3.02 -28.29
CA SER A 121 -11.84 3.53 -26.90
C SER A 121 -10.81 2.80 -26.05
N GLY A 122 -10.55 1.52 -26.27
CA GLY A 122 -9.59 0.71 -25.51
C GLY A 122 -8.13 1.06 -25.82
N LEU A 123 -7.82 1.40 -27.09
CA LEU A 123 -6.49 1.85 -27.47
C LEU A 123 -6.12 3.18 -26.81
N ALA A 124 -7.04 4.15 -26.78
CA ALA A 124 -6.81 5.44 -26.10
C ALA A 124 -6.60 5.25 -24.60
N VAL A 125 -7.25 4.27 -24.00
CA VAL A 125 -7.02 3.89 -22.60
C VAL A 125 -5.65 3.29 -22.39
N LEU A 126 -5.21 2.38 -23.25
CA LEU A 126 -3.87 1.80 -23.19
C LEU A 126 -2.78 2.87 -23.32
N GLU A 127 -2.93 3.80 -24.25
CA GLU A 127 -2.03 4.94 -24.44
C GLU A 127 -1.98 5.83 -23.17
N SER A 128 -3.13 6.09 -22.56
CA SER A 128 -3.22 6.85 -21.32
C SER A 128 -2.55 6.14 -20.16
N LEU A 129 -2.73 4.82 -20.04
CA LEU A 129 -2.09 4.01 -18.99
C LEU A 129 -0.56 3.95 -19.17
N HIS A 130 -0.07 3.93 -20.41
CA HIS A 130 1.37 3.95 -20.69
C HIS A 130 2.01 5.33 -20.46
N ALA A 131 1.25 6.40 -20.64
CA ALA A 131 1.73 7.76 -20.44
C ALA A 131 1.84 8.15 -18.96
N ASP A 132 1.14 7.45 -18.05
CA ASP A 132 1.17 7.72 -16.62
C ASP A 132 2.37 7.04 -15.96
N ALA A 133 3.36 7.85 -15.57
CA ALA A 133 4.56 7.37 -14.87
C ALA A 133 4.24 6.64 -13.55
N ALA A 134 3.10 6.94 -12.89
CA ALA A 134 2.68 6.26 -11.67
C ALA A 134 2.28 4.79 -11.94
N LEU A 135 1.89 4.47 -13.18
CA LEU A 135 1.50 3.13 -13.61
C LEU A 135 2.67 2.35 -14.25
N GLY A 136 3.88 2.89 -14.26
CA GLY A 136 5.06 2.30 -14.90
C GLY A 136 5.41 0.86 -14.47
N ARG A 137 4.79 0.38 -13.39
CA ARG A 137 4.94 -1.00 -12.87
C ARG A 137 3.69 -1.87 -13.01
N THR A 138 2.56 -1.29 -13.40
CA THR A 138 1.32 -2.02 -13.63
C THR A 138 1.46 -2.85 -14.91
N ARG A 139 1.29 -4.16 -14.83
CA ARG A 139 1.26 -5.02 -16.01
C ARG A 139 -0.11 -4.97 -16.66
N ILE A 140 -0.16 -4.80 -17.97
CA ILE A 140 -1.40 -4.78 -18.74
C ILE A 140 -1.50 -6.10 -19.49
N LEU A 141 -2.53 -6.88 -19.21
CA LEU A 141 -2.79 -8.18 -19.82
C LEU A 141 -4.03 -8.08 -20.69
N ILE A 142 -3.86 -8.22 -22.00
CA ILE A 142 -4.97 -8.18 -22.96
C ILE A 142 -5.35 -9.63 -23.30
N VAL A 143 -6.56 -10.03 -22.91
CA VAL A 143 -7.07 -11.38 -23.14
C VAL A 143 -7.91 -11.43 -24.39
N GLY A 144 -7.43 -12.14 -25.40
CA GLY A 144 -8.12 -12.38 -26.67
C GLY A 144 -8.44 -13.85 -26.92
N HIS A 145 -9.30 -14.12 -27.89
CA HIS A 145 -9.64 -15.50 -28.30
C HIS A 145 -8.76 -16.05 -29.41
N SER A 146 -8.02 -15.17 -30.10
CA SER A 146 -7.07 -15.58 -31.18
C SER A 146 -6.03 -14.48 -31.42
N ALA A 147 -4.95 -14.86 -32.11
CA ALA A 147 -3.94 -13.91 -32.57
C ALA A 147 -4.52 -12.85 -33.56
N ALA A 148 -5.68 -13.13 -34.15
CA ALA A 148 -6.39 -12.21 -35.07
C ALA A 148 -7.13 -11.08 -34.31
N ASP A 149 -7.38 -11.25 -32.99
CA ASP A 149 -8.08 -10.29 -32.17
C ASP A 149 -7.15 -9.17 -31.65
N ARG A 150 -5.88 -9.17 -32.05
CA ARG A 150 -4.94 -8.11 -31.71
C ARG A 150 -5.41 -6.80 -32.36
N PRO A 151 -5.61 -5.74 -31.56
CA PRO A 151 -6.03 -4.45 -32.10
C PRO A 151 -5.05 -3.96 -33.17
N ILE A 152 -5.59 -3.50 -34.31
CA ILE A 152 -4.79 -2.87 -35.35
C ILE A 152 -4.16 -1.61 -34.76
N GLY A 153 -2.83 -1.58 -34.59
CA GLY A 153 -2.11 -0.50 -33.90
C GLY A 153 -1.38 -0.94 -32.61
N ALA A 154 -1.65 -2.15 -32.11
CA ALA A 154 -0.95 -2.68 -30.92
C ALA A 154 0.53 -3.08 -31.18
N VAL A 155 0.98 -3.02 -32.43
CA VAL A 155 2.35 -3.39 -32.87
C VAL A 155 3.44 -2.49 -32.24
N GLY A 156 3.08 -1.36 -31.64
CA GLY A 156 4.01 -0.47 -30.91
C GLY A 156 3.88 -0.53 -29.38
N LEU A 157 2.92 -1.29 -28.84
CA LEU A 157 2.60 -1.32 -27.41
C LEU A 157 3.26 -2.48 -26.66
N ASP A 158 4.06 -3.31 -27.34
CA ASP A 158 4.85 -4.38 -26.70
C ASP A 158 6.08 -3.76 -26.01
N THR A 159 5.83 -2.97 -24.97
CA THR A 159 6.84 -2.22 -24.21
C THR A 159 7.33 -2.98 -22.98
N GLY A 160 7.13 -4.30 -22.91
CA GLY A 160 7.41 -5.09 -21.70
C GLY A 160 6.38 -4.89 -20.56
N MET A 161 5.52 -3.87 -20.66
CA MET A 161 4.41 -3.64 -19.72
C MET A 161 3.10 -4.29 -20.17
N THR A 162 2.91 -4.48 -21.47
CA THR A 162 1.71 -5.06 -22.05
C THR A 162 2.01 -6.46 -22.59
N GLN A 163 1.17 -7.42 -22.25
CA GLN A 163 1.23 -8.81 -22.72
C GLN A 163 -0.12 -9.23 -23.27
N PHE A 164 -0.10 -9.91 -24.41
CA PHE A 164 -1.29 -10.56 -24.98
C PHE A 164 -1.41 -11.99 -24.46
N ILE A 165 -2.59 -12.36 -24.01
CA ILE A 165 -2.89 -13.66 -23.40
C ILE A 165 -3.87 -14.41 -24.30
N ASP A 166 -3.51 -15.62 -24.71
CA ASP A 166 -4.32 -16.48 -25.57
C ASP A 166 -5.43 -17.17 -24.74
N GLY A 167 -6.46 -16.40 -24.41
CA GLY A 167 -7.64 -16.85 -23.71
C GLY A 167 -7.49 -17.02 -22.19
N LEU A 168 -8.62 -17.27 -21.55
CA LEU A 168 -8.75 -17.39 -20.09
C LEU A 168 -7.88 -18.46 -19.43
N PRO A 169 -7.64 -19.65 -20.04
CA PRO A 169 -6.83 -20.69 -19.39
C PRO A 169 -5.38 -20.27 -19.09
N ALA A 170 -4.80 -19.39 -19.89
CA ALA A 170 -3.42 -18.90 -19.70
C ALA A 170 -3.33 -17.71 -18.72
N LEU A 171 -4.46 -17.11 -18.36
CA LEU A 171 -4.51 -15.91 -17.54
C LEU A 171 -3.97 -16.11 -16.10
N PRO A 172 -4.23 -17.21 -15.36
CA PRO A 172 -3.70 -17.40 -14.01
C PRO A 172 -2.17 -17.35 -13.97
N GLU A 173 -1.50 -18.05 -14.87
CA GLU A 173 -0.05 -18.08 -14.95
C GLU A 173 0.52 -16.68 -15.28
N ALA A 174 -0.10 -15.99 -16.25
CA ALA A 174 0.30 -14.62 -16.59
C ALA A 174 0.13 -13.64 -15.44
N ILE A 175 -0.94 -13.76 -14.66
CA ILE A 175 -1.14 -12.96 -13.44
C ILE A 175 -0.11 -13.30 -12.38
N GLU A 176 0.19 -14.59 -12.14
CA GLU A 176 1.24 -14.96 -11.20
C GLU A 176 2.62 -14.40 -11.58
N VAL A 177 2.94 -14.42 -12.88
CA VAL A 177 4.17 -13.81 -13.39
C VAL A 177 4.13 -12.29 -13.22
N ALA A 178 3.01 -11.63 -13.53
CA ALA A 178 2.84 -10.20 -13.35
C ALA A 178 2.98 -9.78 -11.86
N ILE A 179 2.38 -10.55 -10.96
CA ILE A 179 2.48 -10.34 -9.51
C ILE A 179 3.90 -10.60 -9.02
N ARG A 180 4.56 -11.69 -9.48
CA ARG A 180 5.95 -11.98 -9.15
C ARG A 180 6.90 -10.91 -9.69
N GLY A 181 6.74 -10.49 -10.92
CA GLY A 181 7.52 -9.40 -11.50
C GLY A 181 7.30 -8.05 -10.80
N ALA A 182 6.14 -7.86 -10.18
CA ALA A 182 5.89 -6.75 -9.26
C ALA A 182 6.50 -7.00 -7.85
N VAL A 183 6.77 -8.26 -7.50
CA VAL A 183 7.33 -8.72 -6.22
C VAL A 183 8.81 -9.07 -6.33
N GLU A 184 9.29 -9.49 -7.51
CA GLU A 184 10.72 -9.63 -7.80
C GLU A 184 11.36 -8.24 -7.98
N HIS A 185 11.24 -7.43 -6.92
CA HIS A 185 12.28 -6.45 -6.72
C HIS A 185 13.57 -7.19 -6.33
N PRO A 186 14.72 -6.74 -6.85
CA PRO A 186 15.97 -7.08 -6.20
C PRO A 186 15.77 -6.89 -4.70
N ALA A 187 16.34 -7.78 -3.90
CA ALA A 187 16.31 -7.62 -2.45
C ALA A 187 16.43 -6.11 -2.15
N PRO A 188 15.58 -5.53 -1.32
CA PRO A 188 15.50 -4.07 -1.13
C PRO A 188 16.86 -3.47 -0.79
N PHE A 189 17.80 -4.34 -0.51
CA PHE A 189 19.19 -4.02 -0.21
C PHE A 189 20.13 -5.00 -0.92
N GLU A 190 21.16 -4.51 -1.62
CA GLU A 190 22.22 -5.32 -2.23
C GLU A 190 23.04 -6.10 -1.18
N THR A 191 23.17 -5.52 0.02
CA THR A 191 23.78 -6.13 1.21
C THR A 191 22.83 -6.00 2.38
N PRO A 192 22.81 -6.98 3.33
CA PRO A 192 21.97 -6.86 4.52
C PRO A 192 22.27 -5.55 5.26
N PRO A 193 21.27 -4.69 5.51
CA PRO A 193 21.47 -3.44 6.22
C PRO A 193 21.76 -3.69 7.70
N SER A 194 22.36 -2.70 8.36
CA SER A 194 22.66 -2.71 9.81
C SER A 194 21.41 -2.44 10.68
N PHE A 195 20.25 -2.19 10.08
CA PHE A 195 19.00 -1.89 10.76
C PHE A 195 17.93 -2.95 10.47
N PRO A 196 16.95 -3.12 11.36
CA PRO A 196 15.85 -4.04 11.13
C PRO A 196 14.86 -3.47 10.11
N PHE A 197 14.23 -4.36 9.35
CA PHE A 197 13.19 -4.04 8.39
C PHE A 197 12.13 -5.16 8.35
N PRO A 198 10.88 -4.87 7.95
CA PRO A 198 9.83 -5.87 7.90
C PRO A 198 10.04 -6.86 6.74
N ASP A 199 9.53 -8.08 6.90
CA ASP A 199 9.60 -9.13 5.87
C ASP A 199 8.98 -8.70 4.53
N ASN A 200 8.00 -7.79 4.57
CA ASN A 200 7.34 -7.21 3.40
C ASN A 200 7.94 -5.87 2.95
N GLU A 201 9.22 -5.62 3.21
CA GLU A 201 9.89 -4.34 2.93
C GLU A 201 9.76 -3.91 1.47
N SER A 202 9.90 -4.82 0.51
CA SER A 202 9.74 -4.50 -0.91
C SER A 202 8.35 -3.95 -1.23
N GLN A 203 7.30 -4.52 -0.65
CA GLN A 203 5.91 -4.08 -0.83
C GLN A 203 5.66 -2.76 -0.10
N ARG A 204 6.23 -2.60 1.09
CA ARG A 204 6.21 -1.35 1.84
C ARG A 204 6.85 -0.20 1.06
N LEU A 205 7.99 -0.45 0.43
CA LEU A 205 8.68 0.54 -0.41
C LEU A 205 7.86 0.89 -1.65
N LEU A 206 7.20 -0.09 -2.28
CA LEU A 206 6.24 0.18 -3.36
C LEU A 206 5.06 1.04 -2.89
N ALA A 207 4.51 0.75 -1.72
CA ALA A 207 3.44 1.54 -1.14
C ALA A 207 3.89 2.99 -0.87
N LEU A 208 5.12 3.17 -0.37
CA LEU A 208 5.73 4.47 -0.18
C LEU A 208 5.89 5.24 -1.51
N GLU A 209 6.39 4.59 -2.54
CA GLU A 209 6.52 5.18 -3.87
C GLU A 209 5.16 5.59 -4.43
N ARG A 210 4.16 4.71 -4.35
CA ARG A 210 2.77 4.99 -4.76
C ARG A 210 2.14 6.16 -3.99
N SER A 211 2.53 6.37 -2.74
CA SER A 211 2.03 7.51 -1.96
C SER A 211 2.38 8.85 -2.60
N GLY A 212 3.48 8.91 -3.36
CA GLY A 212 3.99 10.12 -3.98
C GLY A 212 4.32 11.23 -2.97
N LEU A 213 4.69 10.86 -1.74
CA LEU A 213 4.96 11.83 -0.66
C LEU A 213 6.43 12.23 -0.59
N VAL A 214 7.35 11.32 -0.93
CA VAL A 214 8.80 11.58 -0.88
C VAL A 214 9.17 12.61 -1.93
N GLY A 215 10.00 13.58 -1.55
CA GLY A 215 10.44 14.65 -2.44
C GLY A 215 9.40 15.76 -2.69
N THR A 216 8.24 15.72 -2.03
CA THR A 216 7.23 16.77 -2.16
C THR A 216 7.51 17.95 -1.22
N PRO A 217 7.06 19.18 -1.58
CA PRO A 217 7.16 20.34 -0.69
C PRO A 217 6.51 20.11 0.67
N PRO A 218 6.85 20.94 1.69
CA PRO A 218 6.11 20.99 2.96
C PRO A 218 4.61 21.21 2.72
N GLU A 219 3.79 20.64 3.58
CA GLU A 219 2.32 20.77 3.52
C GLU A 219 1.78 21.08 4.93
N ASP A 220 0.96 22.13 5.00
CA ASP A 220 0.40 22.64 6.26
C ASP A 220 -0.36 21.58 7.07
N SER A 221 -0.97 20.59 6.40
CA SER A 221 -1.68 19.50 7.07
C SER A 221 -0.74 18.65 7.93
N PHE A 222 0.42 18.29 7.40
CA PHE A 222 1.43 17.52 8.14
C PHE A 222 2.19 18.39 9.15
N ASP A 223 2.48 19.66 8.80
CA ASP A 223 3.19 20.59 9.67
C ASP A 223 2.37 20.89 10.94
N ARG A 224 1.05 21.00 10.84
CA ARG A 224 0.16 21.12 12.00
C ARG A 224 0.24 19.91 12.91
N LEU A 225 0.33 18.69 12.37
CA LEU A 225 0.41 17.47 13.18
C LEU A 225 1.73 17.36 13.92
N THR A 226 2.86 17.67 13.28
CA THR A 226 4.17 17.69 13.97
C THR A 226 4.25 18.80 15.01
N TRP A 227 3.71 19.98 14.73
CA TRP A 227 3.60 21.05 15.71
C TRP A 227 2.77 20.65 16.92
N LEU A 228 1.60 20.03 16.70
CA LEU A 228 0.74 19.53 17.76
C LEU A 228 1.43 18.45 18.59
N ALA A 229 2.14 17.51 17.95
CA ALA A 229 2.89 16.47 18.65
C ALA A 229 3.96 17.08 19.57
N ALA A 230 4.77 18.01 19.05
CA ALA A 230 5.79 18.71 19.83
C ALA A 230 5.19 19.44 21.03
N ARG A 231 4.11 20.20 20.79
CA ARG A 231 3.51 21.05 21.85
C ARG A 231 2.74 20.24 22.88
N SER A 232 1.99 19.21 22.46
CA SER A 232 1.19 18.40 23.38
C SER A 232 2.04 17.49 24.27
N LEU A 233 3.23 17.08 23.78
CA LEU A 233 4.15 16.23 24.52
C LEU A 233 5.32 17.03 25.14
N ASP A 234 5.31 18.35 24.98
CA ASP A 234 6.40 19.25 25.44
C ASP A 234 7.78 18.76 24.97
N ALA A 235 7.86 18.33 23.71
CA ALA A 235 9.08 17.81 23.09
C ALA A 235 9.75 18.86 22.21
N PRO A 236 11.10 19.00 22.26
CA PRO A 236 11.81 19.97 21.43
C PRO A 236 11.77 19.62 19.94
N PHE A 237 11.61 18.34 19.61
CA PHE A 237 11.57 17.87 18.22
C PHE A 237 10.36 16.97 17.99
N ALA A 238 9.71 17.16 16.83
CA ALA A 238 8.71 16.24 16.33
C ALA A 238 8.86 16.11 14.82
N LEU A 239 8.74 14.89 14.31
CA LEU A 239 8.97 14.57 12.91
C LEU A 239 7.84 13.67 12.39
N MET A 240 7.40 13.92 11.18
CA MET A 240 6.73 12.93 10.36
C MET A 240 7.73 12.39 9.34
N THR A 241 8.12 11.15 9.53
CA THR A 241 9.18 10.51 8.75
C THR A 241 8.65 9.51 7.77
N LEU A 242 9.31 9.37 6.63
CA LEU A 242 9.06 8.34 5.63
C LEU A 242 10.38 7.59 5.37
N LEU A 243 10.33 6.26 5.36
CA LEU A 243 11.54 5.44 5.25
C LEU A 243 11.70 4.90 3.82
N THR A 244 12.65 5.49 3.08
CA THR A 244 13.10 5.01 1.76
C THR A 244 14.11 3.85 1.92
N PRO A 245 14.61 3.21 0.87
CA PRO A 245 15.64 2.18 1.02
C PRO A 245 16.90 2.65 1.75
N THR A 246 17.31 3.90 1.54
CA THR A 246 18.60 4.43 2.01
C THR A 246 18.49 5.60 2.98
N GLN A 247 17.32 6.26 3.05
CA GLN A 247 17.14 7.50 3.79
C GLN A 247 15.87 7.47 4.64
N GLN A 248 15.91 8.19 5.72
CA GLN A 248 14.77 8.65 6.49
C GLN A 248 14.46 10.09 6.04
N TRP A 249 13.43 10.26 5.24
CA TRP A 249 13.00 11.55 4.72
C TRP A 249 11.93 12.17 5.63
N PHE A 250 12.03 13.48 5.90
CA PHE A 250 11.10 14.17 6.79
C PHE A 250 10.04 14.91 6.00
N LYS A 251 8.83 14.34 5.92
CA LYS A 251 7.67 15.00 5.31
C LYS A 251 7.29 16.27 6.04
N SER A 252 7.40 16.24 7.36
CA SER A 252 7.21 17.40 8.22
C SER A 252 8.15 17.32 9.42
N ARG A 253 8.57 18.47 9.93
CA ARG A 253 9.52 18.57 11.03
C ARG A 253 9.27 19.80 11.88
N TYR A 254 9.47 19.66 13.18
CA TYR A 254 9.46 20.73 14.14
C TYR A 254 10.76 20.68 14.98
N GLY A 255 11.42 21.81 15.12
CA GLY A 255 12.64 21.95 15.92
C GLY A 255 13.93 21.46 15.26
N LEU A 256 13.87 20.93 14.02
CA LEU A 256 15.02 20.39 13.29
C LEU A 256 15.08 21.00 11.87
N ASP A 257 16.27 21.45 11.45
CA ASP A 257 16.43 22.08 10.14
C ASP A 257 16.73 21.08 9.01
N MET A 258 17.33 19.93 9.31
CA MET A 258 17.63 18.90 8.31
C MET A 258 16.35 18.31 7.71
N VAL A 259 16.42 17.92 6.43
CA VAL A 259 15.29 17.40 5.65
C VAL A 259 15.26 15.87 5.61
N GLU A 260 16.37 15.23 5.88
CA GLU A 260 16.57 13.79 5.83
C GLU A 260 17.80 13.36 6.64
N THR A 261 17.89 12.09 6.96
CA THR A 261 19.07 11.42 7.51
C THR A 261 19.30 10.09 6.80
N PRO A 262 20.52 9.51 6.88
CA PRO A 262 20.71 8.12 6.49
C PRO A 262 19.72 7.20 7.23
N ARG A 263 19.22 6.17 6.54
CA ARG A 263 18.22 5.27 7.12
C ARG A 263 18.75 4.47 8.32
N ASP A 264 20.02 4.16 8.36
CA ASP A 264 20.67 3.47 9.48
C ASP A 264 20.68 4.28 10.79
N TRP A 265 20.47 5.61 10.71
CA TRP A 265 20.27 6.46 11.89
C TRP A 265 18.84 6.45 12.42
N ALA A 266 17.90 5.91 11.64
CA ALA A 266 16.47 6.04 11.93
C ALA A 266 16.00 5.10 13.05
N PHE A 267 15.60 5.64 14.19
CA PHE A 267 14.86 4.91 15.23
C PHE A 267 13.53 4.37 14.70
N CYS A 268 12.97 5.03 13.69
CA CYS A 268 11.73 4.65 13.02
C CYS A 268 11.80 3.27 12.35
N ASN A 269 12.99 2.72 12.05
CA ASN A 269 13.14 1.33 11.58
C ASN A 269 12.52 0.33 12.57
N TYR A 270 12.60 0.62 13.86
CA TYR A 270 11.97 -0.20 14.90
C TYR A 270 10.48 0.11 15.03
N THR A 271 10.09 1.40 14.90
CA THR A 271 8.69 1.80 14.97
C THR A 271 7.83 1.15 13.90
N ILE A 272 8.35 1.01 12.66
CA ILE A 272 7.57 0.38 11.56
C ILE A 272 7.35 -1.12 11.76
N LEU A 273 8.04 -1.77 12.68
CA LEU A 273 7.85 -3.17 13.04
C LEU A 273 6.78 -3.34 14.12
N GLU A 274 6.44 -2.27 14.83
CA GLU A 274 5.47 -2.28 15.91
C GLU A 274 4.04 -2.04 15.40
N LYS A 275 3.06 -2.57 16.14
CA LYS A 275 1.64 -2.32 15.87
C LYS A 275 1.10 -1.07 16.59
N GLY A 276 1.91 -0.47 17.43
CA GLY A 276 1.54 0.67 18.27
C GLY A 276 2.73 1.58 18.50
N ILE A 277 2.68 2.27 19.63
CA ILE A 277 3.74 3.19 20.01
C ILE A 277 5.01 2.44 20.42
N MET A 278 6.14 2.84 19.85
CA MET A 278 7.48 2.49 20.33
C MET A 278 8.01 3.63 21.21
N VAL A 279 8.54 3.32 22.37
CA VAL A 279 9.16 4.28 23.29
C VAL A 279 10.56 3.80 23.68
N ALA A 280 11.55 4.67 23.56
CA ALA A 280 12.89 4.51 24.11
C ALA A 280 13.14 5.66 25.09
N GLU A 281 13.03 5.38 26.37
CA GLU A 281 13.11 6.38 27.44
C GLU A 281 14.50 7.00 27.59
N ASN A 282 15.55 6.22 27.27
CA ASN A 282 16.92 6.70 27.23
C ASN A 282 17.71 5.97 26.13
N LEU A 283 17.84 6.61 24.98
CA LEU A 283 18.57 6.08 23.82
C LEU A 283 20.04 5.77 24.10
N ALA A 284 20.68 6.50 25.02
CA ALA A 284 22.11 6.29 25.34
C ALA A 284 22.37 5.00 26.14
N THR A 285 21.35 4.46 26.82
CA THR A 285 21.44 3.20 27.57
C THR A 285 20.69 2.05 26.92
N ASP A 286 20.02 2.31 25.79
CA ASP A 286 19.32 1.29 24.99
C ASP A 286 20.34 0.63 24.04
N GLU A 287 20.56 -0.66 24.18
CA GLU A 287 21.55 -1.42 23.41
C GLU A 287 21.34 -1.31 21.88
N ARG A 288 20.12 -1.05 21.45
CA ARG A 288 19.77 -0.85 20.03
C ARG A 288 20.30 0.46 19.46
N PHE A 289 20.49 1.47 20.31
CA PHE A 289 20.69 2.86 19.89
C PHE A 289 21.93 3.54 20.45
N ALA A 290 22.57 2.99 21.47
CA ALA A 290 23.68 3.63 22.16
C ALA A 290 24.82 4.09 21.22
N GLU A 291 25.11 3.30 20.19
CA GLU A 291 26.16 3.59 19.21
C GLU A 291 25.64 4.40 17.99
N ASN A 292 24.35 4.68 17.93
CA ASN A 292 23.76 5.40 16.82
C ASN A 292 24.34 6.82 16.72
N PRO A 293 24.76 7.30 15.53
CA PRO A 293 25.33 8.64 15.35
C PRO A 293 24.42 9.78 15.81
N ALA A 294 23.10 9.61 15.74
CA ALA A 294 22.16 10.61 16.27
C ALA A 294 22.14 10.67 17.80
N VAL A 295 22.63 9.62 18.49
CA VAL A 295 22.72 9.54 19.95
C VAL A 295 24.12 9.95 20.44
N SER A 296 25.15 9.37 19.83
CA SER A 296 26.55 9.56 20.21
C SER A 296 27.18 10.85 19.63
N GLY A 297 26.61 11.39 18.54
CA GLY A 297 27.12 12.57 17.83
C GLY A 297 26.52 13.90 18.34
N GLU A 298 26.62 14.93 17.52
CA GLU A 298 26.21 16.31 17.84
C GLU A 298 24.74 16.49 18.16
N LEU A 299 23.84 15.68 17.57
CA LEU A 299 22.41 15.74 17.83
C LEU A 299 22.08 15.38 19.29
N GLY A 300 22.84 14.48 19.88
CA GLY A 300 22.76 14.15 21.30
C GLY A 300 21.38 13.69 21.75
N PHE A 301 20.61 12.99 20.90
CA PHE A 301 19.26 12.51 21.23
C PHE A 301 19.32 11.50 22.39
N ARG A 302 18.35 11.60 23.32
CA ARG A 302 18.26 10.75 24.51
C ARG A 302 16.92 10.07 24.67
N PHE A 303 15.88 10.61 24.08
CA PHE A 303 14.53 10.07 24.16
C PHE A 303 13.93 10.00 22.75
N TYR A 304 13.15 8.95 22.51
CA TYR A 304 12.35 8.78 21.31
C TYR A 304 11.00 8.14 21.64
N ALA A 305 9.94 8.64 21.06
CA ALA A 305 8.66 7.96 21.00
C ALA A 305 8.04 8.15 19.61
N GLY A 306 7.58 7.07 19.00
CA GLY A 306 7.00 7.11 17.66
C GLY A 306 5.85 6.11 17.47
N CYS A 307 4.89 6.52 16.66
CA CYS A 307 3.78 5.68 16.21
C CYS A 307 3.84 5.47 14.70
N PRO A 308 3.51 4.27 14.20
CA PRO A 308 3.47 4.00 12.77
C PRO A 308 2.48 4.91 12.04
N VAL A 309 2.84 5.34 10.84
CA VAL A 309 1.96 6.02 9.89
C VAL A 309 1.76 5.11 8.69
N VAL A 310 0.50 4.83 8.37
CA VAL A 310 0.13 3.80 7.39
C VAL A 310 -0.58 4.39 6.18
N ASP A 311 -0.43 3.72 5.05
CA ASP A 311 -1.19 4.00 3.83
C ASP A 311 -2.61 3.38 3.87
N PRO A 312 -3.47 3.65 2.85
CA PRO A 312 -4.81 3.06 2.78
C PRO A 312 -4.84 1.53 2.78
N ASP A 313 -3.78 0.87 2.32
CA ASP A 313 -3.66 -0.59 2.22
C ASP A 313 -3.07 -1.22 3.50
N GLY A 314 -2.65 -0.39 4.48
CA GLY A 314 -2.13 -0.81 5.78
C GLY A 314 -0.60 -0.98 5.81
N PHE A 315 0.12 -0.57 4.76
CA PHE A 315 1.58 -0.56 4.79
C PHE A 315 2.10 0.60 5.63
N THR A 316 3.03 0.30 6.53
CA THR A 316 3.67 1.33 7.35
C THR A 316 4.71 2.09 6.53
N LEU A 317 4.44 3.33 6.18
CA LEU A 317 5.33 4.15 5.35
C LEU A 317 6.47 4.79 6.16
N GLY A 318 6.24 5.00 7.44
CA GLY A 318 7.14 5.65 8.37
C GLY A 318 6.49 5.88 9.73
N SER A 319 6.78 6.99 10.39
CA SER A 319 6.22 7.29 11.72
C SER A 319 5.98 8.77 11.95
N LEU A 320 5.05 9.08 12.86
CA LEU A 320 5.02 10.35 13.57
C LEU A 320 5.71 10.15 14.91
N CYS A 321 6.74 10.92 15.18
CA CYS A 321 7.55 10.75 16.38
C CYS A 321 7.90 12.07 17.06
N VAL A 322 8.23 11.97 18.36
CA VAL A 322 8.82 13.04 19.17
C VAL A 322 10.17 12.59 19.73
N ILE A 323 11.09 13.53 19.83
CA ILE A 323 12.48 13.29 20.23
C ILE A 323 12.88 14.36 21.25
N ASP A 324 13.73 13.99 22.21
CA ASP A 324 14.32 14.92 23.16
C ASP A 324 15.82 14.63 23.37
N THR A 325 16.57 15.64 23.76
CA THR A 325 17.99 15.52 24.17
C THR A 325 18.13 15.13 25.66
N ARG A 326 17.02 14.90 26.33
CA ARG A 326 16.98 14.42 27.74
C ARG A 326 16.20 13.11 27.80
N PRO A 327 16.59 12.17 28.66
CA PRO A 327 15.77 11.00 28.95
C PRO A 327 14.39 11.41 29.47
N ARG A 328 13.34 10.69 29.05
CA ARG A 328 11.94 10.97 29.41
C ARG A 328 11.14 9.68 29.51
N THR A 329 10.00 9.79 30.19
CA THR A 329 8.93 8.79 30.17
C THR A 329 7.66 9.46 29.63
N LEU A 330 6.77 8.69 29.04
CA LEU A 330 5.44 9.14 28.66
C LEU A 330 4.38 8.45 29.51
N ASP A 331 3.43 9.20 30.00
CA ASP A 331 2.22 8.64 30.58
C ASP A 331 1.27 8.09 29.50
N ASP A 332 0.23 7.39 29.92
CA ASP A 332 -0.71 6.76 28.97
C ASP A 332 -1.51 7.80 28.17
N THR A 333 -1.77 8.97 28.74
CA THR A 333 -2.43 10.08 28.03
C THR A 333 -1.54 10.61 26.90
N GLN A 334 -0.26 10.84 27.19
CA GLN A 334 0.72 11.27 26.20
C GLN A 334 0.92 10.24 25.08
N LYS A 335 0.98 8.95 25.42
CA LYS A 335 1.03 7.85 24.44
C LYS A 335 -0.21 7.85 23.54
N GLN A 336 -1.39 8.05 24.14
CA GLN A 336 -2.64 8.09 23.38
C GLN A 336 -2.73 9.31 22.46
N ILE A 337 -2.23 10.47 22.91
CA ILE A 337 -2.15 11.69 22.07
C ILE A 337 -1.29 11.41 20.84
N LEU A 338 -0.08 10.84 21.02
CA LEU A 338 0.81 10.55 19.88
C LEU A 338 0.20 9.54 18.92
N ALA A 339 -0.44 8.49 19.45
CA ALA A 339 -1.13 7.49 18.64
C ALA A 339 -2.28 8.10 17.80
N ASN A 340 -3.08 8.99 18.40
CA ASN A 340 -4.16 9.67 17.71
C ASN A 340 -3.64 10.62 16.61
N LEU A 341 -2.55 11.35 16.87
CA LEU A 341 -1.93 12.22 15.88
C LEU A 341 -1.34 11.42 14.71
N ALA A 342 -0.74 10.25 14.97
CA ALA A 342 -0.25 9.36 13.93
C ALA A 342 -1.40 8.76 13.09
N ALA A 343 -2.54 8.47 13.71
CA ALA A 343 -3.74 8.04 13.01
C ALA A 343 -4.27 9.16 12.08
N LEU A 344 -4.30 10.41 12.56
CA LEU A 344 -4.67 11.57 11.73
C LEU A 344 -3.68 11.79 10.57
N ALA A 345 -2.37 11.57 10.77
CA ALA A 345 -1.39 11.61 9.69
C ALA A 345 -1.66 10.52 8.64
N SER A 346 -2.06 9.33 9.06
CA SER A 346 -2.48 8.24 8.16
C SER A 346 -3.76 8.59 7.40
N ASP A 347 -4.72 9.24 8.05
CA ASP A 347 -5.95 9.70 7.40
C ASP A 347 -5.69 10.82 6.38
N GLU A 348 -4.72 11.71 6.65
CA GLU A 348 -4.27 12.72 5.69
C GLU A 348 -3.65 12.07 4.44
N ILE A 349 -2.86 11.01 4.60
CA ILE A 349 -2.33 10.23 3.47
C ILE A 349 -3.45 9.61 2.65
N LYS A 350 -4.48 9.06 3.29
CA LYS A 350 -5.65 8.50 2.60
C LYS A 350 -6.43 9.58 1.83
N LEU A 351 -6.64 10.73 2.45
CA LEU A 351 -7.34 11.86 1.83
C LEU A 351 -6.59 12.35 0.59
N ARG A 352 -5.25 12.47 0.68
CA ARG A 352 -4.40 12.84 -0.44
C ARG A 352 -4.46 11.81 -1.58
N ALA A 353 -4.47 10.53 -1.26
CA ALA A 353 -4.64 9.47 -2.27
C ALA A 353 -5.99 9.62 -2.98
N THR A 354 -7.06 9.90 -2.26
CA THR A 354 -8.40 10.10 -2.80
C THR A 354 -8.50 11.38 -3.65
N ASP A 355 -7.90 12.50 -3.22
CA ASP A 355 -7.87 13.74 -3.99
C ASP A 355 -7.12 13.55 -5.34
N ARG A 356 -5.98 12.86 -5.32
CA ARG A 356 -5.26 12.51 -6.55
C ARG A 356 -6.12 11.67 -7.50
N GLN A 357 -6.88 10.71 -6.94
CA GLN A 357 -7.85 9.91 -7.69
C GLN A 357 -8.88 10.76 -8.41
N LEU A 358 -9.47 11.68 -7.67
CA LEU A 358 -10.53 12.55 -8.18
C LEU A 358 -10.00 13.46 -9.29
N ARG A 359 -8.82 14.06 -9.10
CA ARG A 359 -8.18 14.91 -10.13
C ARG A 359 -7.90 14.12 -11.40
N TRP A 360 -7.30 12.94 -11.26
CA TRP A 360 -7.03 12.07 -12.40
C TRP A 360 -8.31 11.71 -13.16
N ALA A 361 -9.41 11.39 -12.43
CA ALA A 361 -10.71 11.09 -13.04
C ALA A 361 -11.31 12.31 -13.79
N ILE A 362 -11.17 13.50 -13.25
CA ILE A 362 -11.65 14.73 -13.88
C ILE A 362 -10.84 15.01 -15.16
N GLU A 363 -9.51 14.94 -15.09
CA GLU A 363 -8.62 15.22 -16.21
C GLU A 363 -8.86 14.26 -17.40
N HIS A 364 -9.08 12.98 -17.12
CA HIS A 364 -9.29 11.96 -18.16
C HIS A 364 -10.77 11.76 -18.53
N GLY A 365 -11.72 12.17 -17.67
CA GLY A 365 -13.16 12.15 -17.96
C GLY A 365 -13.62 13.29 -18.88
N THR A 366 -12.98 14.47 -18.79
CA THR A 366 -13.35 15.66 -19.59
C THR A 366 -12.88 15.61 -21.05
N THR A 367 -11.96 14.71 -21.40
CA THR A 367 -11.49 14.55 -22.79
C THR A 367 -12.62 14.05 -23.71
N LYS A 368 -13.64 13.39 -23.16
CA LYS A 368 -14.77 12.84 -23.93
C LYS A 368 -15.77 13.92 -24.38
N ASP A 369 -16.04 14.93 -23.56
CA ASP A 369 -16.97 16.01 -23.92
C ASP A 369 -16.38 16.93 -25.01
N ARG A 370 -15.06 17.06 -25.10
CA ARG A 370 -14.38 17.81 -26.17
C ARG A 370 -14.36 17.05 -27.52
N ALA A 371 -14.23 15.74 -27.50
CA ALA A 371 -14.25 14.93 -28.73
C ALA A 371 -15.66 14.81 -29.32
N ALA A 372 -16.72 14.84 -28.46
CA ALA A 372 -18.10 14.81 -28.89
C ALA A 372 -18.62 16.18 -29.38
N ALA A 373 -17.91 17.28 -29.07
CA ALA A 373 -18.29 18.65 -29.41
C ALA A 373 -17.55 19.20 -30.67
N ALA A 374 -16.73 18.39 -31.36
CA ALA A 374 -16.15 18.79 -32.63
C ALA A 374 -17.24 18.77 -33.71
N PRO A 375 -17.55 19.91 -34.37
CA PRO A 375 -18.52 19.93 -35.44
C PRO A 375 -17.99 19.11 -36.62
N ALA A 376 -18.84 18.26 -37.18
CA ALA A 376 -18.59 17.63 -38.46
C ALA A 376 -18.52 18.76 -39.50
N GLU A 377 -17.33 19.15 -39.89
CA GLU A 377 -17.14 19.99 -41.08
C GLU A 377 -17.46 19.18 -42.33
N SER A 378 -18.43 19.73 -43.04
CA SER A 378 -18.96 19.26 -44.31
C SER A 378 -17.94 19.40 -45.47
#